data_dd5f6bb665b5a22ad6d542705624dffb
#
_entry.id   dd5f6bb665b5a22ad6d542705624dffb
#
_cell.length_a   1.000
_cell.length_b   1.000
_cell.length_c   1.000
_cell.angle_alpha   90.00
_cell.angle_beta   90.00
_cell.angle_gamma   90.00
#
_symmetry.space_group_name_H-M   'P 1'
#
loop_
_entity.id
_entity.type
_entity.pdbx_description
1 polymer ?
#
loop_
_entity_poly.entity_id
_entity_poly.type
_entity_poly.pdbx_seq_one_letter_code
_entity_poly.pdbx_strand_id
1 'polypeptide(L)'
;MAKKPTKVQEIPVNYDSKAKVIEEWVGNQDTSGGIKSQWWKVEPENMFKHIAAVTSSIIENQSYRQAMNLRYARLYANMELSGFGAGMYDRVNNAANSNKVSYNVVKACIDSAAAKIAKQRPRIVALTSGGSWSLQQRSKKLSKYLAGTFSDIKAYPEMTKVFIDSCVFGTGALKVFQDGEKIRCERVFINELVVDDAESIYGMPRQMHQIKYINRDVLCGMFPEFKGKILSSNSGMSVDSSSTSSYAADHILVRESWHLRSGKNVKDGKHVISIENCTLHSEDFDKDEFPFIFLRWSNRLLGFFGAGIAEELIGLQIEINKLLRDIQSAQNLACVPRILIESGSSVVEDHINNKIGSIIKYTGTAPTIVTANAMPTELYQHLETLYAKSFQITGISQLSASSQKPAGLNSGVALREYQDIETERFSLISQAYEDSFIELGNRCVVLAQELSESKKDLSMNVVGANLVEEIKWNDIKVGKNQFILQLYPASLLPTQPSGRLQRVQELLQSGLINPITAKSLLDFPDVEDAMDNELAEYNDINATLEYMLETKEYSAPEPFMNPELCITIAKSQYLRAKTKKVDESDLELFRRFIEDAAALVQNAMPQEPAPPMGAMPQESSPMAVPEALPMSDLIPQV
;
A
#
# COMPACT_ATOMS: atom_id res chain seq x y z
N MET A 1 51.25 7.76 -48.62
CA MET A 1 50.92 6.33 -48.79
C MET A 1 50.10 5.92 -47.55
N ALA A 2 48.76 5.90 -47.65
CA ALA A 2 47.87 5.53 -46.56
C ALA A 2 47.62 4.02 -46.64
N LYS A 3 47.90 3.31 -45.55
CA LYS A 3 47.60 1.86 -45.40
C LYS A 3 46.07 1.66 -45.31
N LYS A 4 45.54 0.83 -46.21
CA LYS A 4 44.13 0.35 -46.16
C LYS A 4 43.92 -0.47 -44.89
N PRO A 5 42.75 -0.35 -44.23
CA PRO A 5 42.42 -1.20 -43.08
C PRO A 5 42.21 -2.64 -43.53
N THR A 6 42.80 -3.56 -42.79
CA THR A 6 42.67 -5.02 -42.96
C THR A 6 41.23 -5.44 -42.66
N LYS A 7 40.59 -6.11 -43.62
CA LYS A 7 39.25 -6.72 -43.42
C LYS A 7 39.35 -7.75 -42.30
N VAL A 8 38.58 -7.55 -41.25
CA VAL A 8 38.30 -8.58 -40.25
C VAL A 8 37.51 -9.69 -40.94
N GLN A 9 38.08 -10.87 -41.04
CA GLN A 9 37.38 -12.07 -41.48
C GLN A 9 36.31 -12.41 -40.45
N GLU A 10 35.05 -12.26 -40.82
CA GLU A 10 33.91 -12.83 -40.06
C GLU A 10 34.04 -14.35 -40.12
N ILE A 11 34.31 -14.98 -38.99
CA ILE A 11 34.22 -16.43 -38.84
C ILE A 11 32.74 -16.78 -38.83
N PRO A 12 32.24 -17.58 -39.77
CA PRO A 12 30.84 -17.97 -39.75
C PRO A 12 30.59 -18.80 -38.52
N VAL A 13 29.82 -18.26 -37.56
CA VAL A 13 29.37 -19.01 -36.39
C VAL A 13 28.28 -19.96 -36.86
N ASN A 14 28.60 -21.23 -36.94
CA ASN A 14 27.65 -22.28 -37.30
C ASN A 14 26.71 -22.49 -36.09
N TYR A 15 25.52 -21.93 -36.13
CA TYR A 15 24.52 -22.02 -35.08
C TYR A 15 24.00 -23.44 -34.88
N ASP A 16 23.97 -24.28 -35.91
CA ASP A 16 23.50 -25.67 -35.81
C ASP A 16 24.44 -26.58 -35.00
N SER A 17 25.75 -26.33 -35.05
CA SER A 17 26.71 -27.09 -34.23
C SER A 17 26.62 -26.70 -32.74
N LYS A 18 26.31 -25.45 -32.43
CA LYS A 18 26.10 -25.03 -31.05
C LYS A 18 24.78 -25.55 -30.47
N ALA A 19 23.72 -25.60 -31.27
CA ALA A 19 22.44 -26.17 -30.84
C ALA A 19 22.58 -27.68 -30.53
N LYS A 20 23.29 -28.44 -31.35
CA LYS A 20 23.56 -29.85 -31.07
C LYS A 20 24.43 -30.09 -29.84
N VAL A 21 25.46 -29.25 -29.61
CA VAL A 21 26.29 -29.33 -28.40
C VAL A 21 25.48 -28.98 -27.16
N ILE A 22 24.54 -28.05 -27.25
CA ILE A 22 23.63 -27.70 -26.14
C ILE A 22 22.64 -28.84 -25.88
N GLU A 23 22.05 -29.44 -26.91
CA GLU A 23 21.17 -30.60 -26.76
C GLU A 23 21.89 -31.83 -26.18
N GLU A 24 23.10 -32.10 -26.60
CA GLU A 24 23.94 -33.20 -26.09
C GLU A 24 24.39 -32.93 -24.64
N TRP A 25 24.62 -31.67 -24.29
CA TRP A 25 25.02 -31.26 -22.94
C TRP A 25 23.85 -31.29 -21.96
N VAL A 26 22.64 -30.89 -22.39
CA VAL A 26 21.40 -30.97 -21.60
C VAL A 26 20.96 -32.44 -21.43
N GLY A 27 21.26 -33.30 -22.39
CA GLY A 27 20.96 -34.75 -22.30
C GLY A 27 21.92 -35.54 -21.40
N ASN A 28 23.11 -34.99 -21.10
CA ASN A 28 24.20 -35.79 -20.49
C ASN A 28 24.72 -35.24 -19.18
N GLN A 29 23.91 -34.65 -18.32
CA GLN A 29 24.35 -34.45 -16.95
C GLN A 29 24.90 -33.13 -16.49
N ASP A 30 24.63 -33.02 -15.23
CA ASP A 30 25.35 -32.36 -14.14
C ASP A 30 25.61 -30.86 -14.23
N THR A 31 24.67 -30.23 -13.79
CA THR A 31 24.38 -29.21 -12.77
C THR A 31 25.49 -28.21 -12.38
N SER A 32 26.65 -28.20 -12.95
CA SER A 32 27.73 -27.28 -12.51
C SER A 32 28.17 -26.22 -13.51
N GLY A 33 27.39 -25.90 -14.52
CA GLY A 33 27.82 -24.91 -15.48
C GLY A 33 26.70 -24.09 -16.08
N GLY A 34 26.28 -23.04 -15.44
CA GLY A 34 25.73 -21.77 -15.97
C GLY A 34 24.78 -21.77 -17.18
N ILE A 35 24.18 -22.88 -17.54
CA ILE A 35 23.28 -22.96 -18.69
C ILE A 35 21.84 -22.77 -18.21
N LYS A 36 21.20 -21.73 -18.76
CA LYS A 36 19.77 -21.48 -18.58
C LYS A 36 19.00 -22.67 -19.14
N SER A 37 18.56 -23.59 -18.31
CA SER A 37 17.70 -24.67 -18.75
C SER A 37 16.30 -24.13 -19.02
N GLN A 38 15.70 -24.50 -20.15
CA GLN A 38 14.33 -24.18 -20.49
C GLN A 38 13.40 -25.18 -19.76
N TRP A 39 13.32 -25.06 -18.41
CA TRP A 39 12.60 -25.97 -17.55
C TRP A 39 11.12 -26.14 -17.95
N TRP A 40 10.52 -25.13 -18.59
CA TRP A 40 9.12 -25.14 -19.04
C TRP A 40 8.88 -26.03 -20.26
N LYS A 41 9.92 -26.48 -20.95
CA LYS A 41 9.84 -27.39 -22.09
C LYS A 41 10.12 -28.85 -21.71
N VAL A 42 10.49 -29.09 -20.47
CA VAL A 42 10.81 -30.42 -19.95
C VAL A 42 9.53 -31.15 -19.53
N GLU A 43 9.53 -32.47 -19.55
CA GLU A 43 8.42 -33.27 -19.05
C GLU A 43 8.17 -33.02 -17.54
N PRO A 44 6.92 -33.04 -17.09
CA PRO A 44 6.55 -32.71 -15.70
C PRO A 44 7.32 -33.49 -14.65
N GLU A 45 7.63 -34.77 -14.92
CA GLU A 45 8.35 -35.65 -13.98
C GLU A 45 9.77 -35.18 -13.67
N ASN A 46 10.43 -34.47 -14.59
CA ASN A 46 11.82 -34.03 -14.46
C ASN A 46 11.97 -32.52 -14.22
N MET A 47 10.86 -31.75 -14.29
CA MET A 47 10.92 -30.27 -14.13
C MET A 47 11.59 -29.85 -12.84
N PHE A 48 11.34 -30.56 -11.72
CA PHE A 48 11.90 -30.18 -10.41
C PHE A 48 13.41 -30.09 -10.40
N LYS A 49 14.12 -30.99 -11.14
CA LYS A 49 15.60 -30.95 -11.23
C LYS A 49 16.10 -29.72 -11.94
N HIS A 50 15.47 -29.36 -13.05
CA HIS A 50 15.83 -28.18 -13.84
C HIS A 50 15.50 -26.87 -13.11
N ILE A 51 14.35 -26.81 -12.44
CA ILE A 51 13.97 -25.68 -11.60
C ILE A 51 14.95 -25.52 -10.44
N ALA A 52 15.35 -26.63 -9.79
CA ALA A 52 16.33 -26.60 -8.71
C ALA A 52 17.69 -26.06 -9.19
N ALA A 53 18.17 -26.49 -10.36
CA ALA A 53 19.42 -26.04 -10.94
C ALA A 53 19.39 -24.54 -11.30
N VAL A 54 18.31 -24.08 -11.97
CA VAL A 54 18.12 -22.66 -12.35
C VAL A 54 18.03 -21.77 -11.11
N THR A 55 17.19 -22.13 -10.15
CA THR A 55 17.02 -21.35 -8.92
C THR A 55 18.29 -21.28 -8.10
N SER A 56 19.06 -22.38 -7.99
CA SER A 56 20.33 -22.41 -7.26
C SER A 56 21.36 -21.49 -7.93
N SER A 57 21.49 -21.51 -9.25
CA SER A 57 22.40 -20.63 -9.99
C SER A 57 22.04 -19.15 -9.83
N ILE A 58 20.75 -18.81 -9.89
CA ILE A 58 20.34 -17.40 -9.71
C ILE A 58 20.57 -16.96 -8.25
N ILE A 59 20.30 -17.80 -7.26
CA ILE A 59 20.53 -17.51 -5.84
C ILE A 59 22.03 -17.26 -5.59
N GLU A 60 22.91 -18.10 -6.15
CA GLU A 60 24.35 -17.93 -6.03
C GLU A 60 24.80 -16.57 -6.56
N ASN A 61 24.32 -16.18 -7.75
CA ASN A 61 24.58 -14.87 -8.32
C ASN A 61 24.02 -13.71 -7.47
N GLN A 62 22.95 -13.93 -6.74
CA GLN A 62 22.26 -12.92 -5.91
C GLN A 62 22.60 -13.01 -4.42
N SER A 63 23.52 -13.87 -4.02
CA SER A 63 23.87 -14.12 -2.62
C SER A 63 24.28 -12.85 -1.88
N TYR A 64 25.03 -11.95 -2.53
CA TYR A 64 25.39 -10.65 -1.96
C TYR A 64 24.16 -9.79 -1.65
N ARG A 65 23.21 -9.68 -2.59
CA ARG A 65 21.96 -8.92 -2.39
C ARG A 65 21.14 -9.49 -1.24
N GLN A 66 21.00 -10.82 -1.18
CA GLN A 66 20.25 -11.47 -0.11
C GLN A 66 20.88 -11.23 1.26
N ALA A 67 22.21 -11.28 1.35
CA ALA A 67 22.95 -10.96 2.57
C ALA A 67 22.77 -9.49 2.97
N MET A 68 22.77 -8.56 2.00
CA MET A 68 22.53 -7.14 2.27
C MET A 68 21.09 -6.89 2.75
N ASN A 69 20.10 -7.56 2.20
CA ASN A 69 18.73 -7.45 2.69
C ASN A 69 18.60 -7.85 4.17
N LEU A 70 19.33 -8.88 4.61
CA LEU A 70 19.36 -9.23 6.03
C LEU A 70 20.03 -8.14 6.89
N ARG A 71 21.06 -7.48 6.36
CA ARG A 71 21.67 -6.33 7.04
C ARG A 71 20.67 -5.18 7.16
N TYR A 72 19.92 -4.86 6.11
CA TYR A 72 18.90 -3.82 6.13
C TYR A 72 17.79 -4.13 7.14
N ALA A 73 17.33 -5.39 7.20
CA ALA A 73 16.37 -5.81 8.20
C ALA A 73 16.87 -5.61 9.64
N ARG A 74 18.13 -5.97 9.91
CA ARG A 74 18.78 -5.74 11.22
C ARG A 74 18.93 -4.26 11.54
N LEU A 75 19.28 -3.46 10.53
CA LEU A 75 19.41 -2.03 10.67
C LEU A 75 18.08 -1.40 11.10
N TYR A 76 16.99 -1.77 10.42
CA TYR A 76 15.65 -1.31 10.77
C TYR A 76 15.22 -1.79 12.17
N ALA A 77 15.53 -3.04 12.52
CA ALA A 77 15.21 -3.60 13.84
C ALA A 77 16.15 -3.12 14.96
N ASN A 78 17.12 -2.23 14.69
CA ASN A 78 18.12 -1.76 15.65
C ASN A 78 18.98 -2.89 16.25
N MET A 79 19.33 -3.87 15.46
CA MET A 79 20.12 -5.02 15.87
C MET A 79 21.59 -4.88 15.50
N GLU A 80 22.45 -5.67 16.14
CA GLU A 80 23.88 -5.66 15.83
C GLU A 80 24.15 -6.18 14.42
N LEU A 81 24.97 -5.44 13.65
CA LEU A 81 25.32 -5.79 12.27
C LEU A 81 26.43 -6.85 12.19
N SER A 82 27.14 -7.11 13.28
CA SER A 82 28.21 -8.10 13.37
C SER A 82 27.65 -9.49 13.63
N GLY A 83 28.20 -10.50 13.00
CA GLY A 83 27.86 -11.89 13.23
C GLY A 83 27.04 -12.55 12.12
N PHE A 84 27.56 -12.52 10.89
CA PHE A 84 27.07 -13.37 9.82
C PHE A 84 27.48 -14.82 10.09
N GLY A 85 26.56 -15.74 10.09
CA GLY A 85 26.89 -17.16 10.17
C GLY A 85 25.92 -18.02 10.95
N ALA A 86 24.72 -17.57 11.24
CA ALA A 86 23.64 -18.43 11.71
C ALA A 86 22.33 -18.07 11.03
N GLY A 87 21.46 -19.03 10.96
CA GLY A 87 20.26 -19.05 10.19
C GLY A 87 19.48 -17.74 10.11
N MET A 88 18.92 -17.52 8.95
CA MET A 88 18.31 -16.29 8.49
C MET A 88 17.28 -15.69 9.45
N TYR A 89 16.56 -16.51 10.20
CA TYR A 89 15.47 -16.09 11.08
C TYR A 89 15.84 -15.98 12.57
N ASP A 90 16.75 -16.82 13.07
CA ASP A 90 17.04 -16.87 14.52
C ASP A 90 17.79 -15.66 15.04
N ARG A 91 18.66 -15.08 14.23
CA ARG A 91 19.48 -13.93 14.67
C ARG A 91 18.85 -12.57 14.44
N VAL A 92 17.83 -12.48 13.61
CA VAL A 92 17.05 -11.23 13.49
C VAL A 92 16.23 -11.00 14.77
N ASN A 93 15.78 -12.06 15.43
CA ASN A 93 14.89 -11.97 16.60
C ASN A 93 15.59 -12.01 17.96
N ASN A 94 16.80 -12.56 18.06
CA ASN A 94 17.41 -12.90 19.36
C ASN A 94 18.59 -12.04 19.82
N ALA A 95 19.14 -11.17 18.97
CA ALA A 95 20.28 -10.33 19.33
C ALA A 95 19.85 -8.92 19.73
N ALA A 96 19.15 -8.79 20.86
CA ALA A 96 18.88 -7.47 21.42
C ALA A 96 20.19 -6.80 21.84
N ASN A 97 20.46 -5.59 21.34
CA ASN A 97 21.54 -4.72 21.78
C ASN A 97 21.22 -4.16 23.18
N SER A 98 21.22 -5.00 24.20
CA SER A 98 20.74 -4.62 25.53
C SER A 98 21.58 -3.55 26.24
N ASN A 99 22.82 -3.31 25.79
CA ASN A 99 23.76 -2.42 26.51
C ASN A 99 24.46 -1.38 25.61
N LYS A 100 24.00 -1.14 24.39
CA LYS A 100 24.65 -0.19 23.47
C LYS A 100 23.69 0.94 23.12
N VAL A 101 24.13 2.18 23.34
CA VAL A 101 23.36 3.36 22.90
C VAL A 101 23.40 3.43 21.39
N SER A 102 22.23 3.52 20.76
CA SER A 102 22.10 3.69 19.32
C SER A 102 20.94 4.62 19.00
N TYR A 103 21.12 5.49 18.00
CA TYR A 103 20.04 6.30 17.43
C TYR A 103 19.66 5.68 16.10
N ASN A 104 18.50 5.04 16.04
CA ASN A 104 18.03 4.41 14.80
C ASN A 104 17.34 5.43 13.88
N VAL A 105 18.14 6.12 13.08
CA VAL A 105 17.66 7.10 12.11
C VAL A 105 16.94 6.41 10.95
N VAL A 106 17.41 5.22 10.56
CA VAL A 106 16.80 4.43 9.48
C VAL A 106 15.35 4.11 9.79
N LYS A 107 15.08 3.60 11.00
CA LYS A 107 13.72 3.32 11.44
C LYS A 107 12.86 4.59 11.48
N ALA A 108 13.39 5.67 12.04
CA ALA A 108 12.68 6.94 12.13
C ALA A 108 12.27 7.47 10.74
N CYS A 109 13.16 7.39 9.75
CA CYS A 109 12.87 7.80 8.38
C CYS A 109 11.82 6.90 7.73
N ILE A 110 11.96 5.57 7.84
CA ILE A 110 11.03 4.61 7.23
C ILE A 110 9.63 4.73 7.83
N ASP A 111 9.52 4.79 9.16
CA ASP A 111 8.24 4.92 9.86
C ASP A 111 7.56 6.26 9.51
N SER A 112 8.33 7.34 9.34
CA SER A 112 7.80 8.64 8.90
C SER A 112 7.28 8.60 7.47
N ALA A 113 8.00 7.97 6.54
CA ALA A 113 7.57 7.78 5.17
C ALA A 113 6.30 6.92 5.11
N ALA A 114 6.25 5.82 5.87
CA ALA A 114 5.09 4.94 5.95
C ALA A 114 3.87 5.66 6.54
N ALA A 115 4.05 6.46 7.60
CA ALA A 115 2.98 7.24 8.20
C ALA A 115 2.40 8.30 7.25
N LYS A 116 3.20 8.83 6.32
CA LYS A 116 2.75 9.82 5.34
C LYS A 116 2.01 9.20 4.15
N ILE A 117 2.56 8.13 3.57
CA ILE A 117 2.08 7.54 2.32
C ILE A 117 1.14 6.37 2.59
N ALA A 118 1.60 5.36 3.34
CA ALA A 118 0.83 4.13 3.53
C ALA A 118 -0.41 4.29 4.43
N LYS A 119 -0.53 5.42 5.13
CA LYS A 119 -1.76 5.78 5.87
C LYS A 119 -2.92 6.10 4.92
N GLN A 120 -2.64 6.53 3.71
CA GLN A 120 -3.67 6.83 2.73
C GLN A 120 -4.33 5.52 2.29
N ARG A 121 -5.66 5.53 2.27
CA ARG A 121 -6.47 4.40 1.82
C ARG A 121 -7.13 4.78 0.50
N PRO A 122 -6.44 4.63 -0.64
CA PRO A 122 -6.99 5.02 -1.92
C PRO A 122 -8.22 4.19 -2.24
N ARG A 123 -9.26 4.83 -2.79
CA ARG A 123 -10.51 4.19 -3.19
C ARG A 123 -10.50 3.96 -4.69
N ILE A 124 -10.68 2.71 -5.11
CA ILE A 124 -10.80 2.37 -6.53
C ILE A 124 -12.22 2.62 -7.00
N VAL A 125 -12.34 3.31 -8.11
CA VAL A 125 -13.59 3.53 -8.81
C VAL A 125 -13.45 3.03 -10.25
N ALA A 126 -14.36 2.19 -10.67
CA ALA A 126 -14.44 1.75 -12.03
C ALA A 126 -15.22 2.80 -12.85
N LEU A 127 -14.63 3.26 -13.93
CA LEU A 127 -15.23 4.20 -14.88
C LEU A 127 -15.47 3.50 -16.21
N THR A 128 -16.58 3.85 -16.86
CA THR A 128 -16.91 3.35 -18.21
C THR A 128 -16.71 4.44 -19.24
N SER A 129 -16.16 4.08 -20.37
CA SER A 129 -16.00 4.98 -21.50
C SER A 129 -17.32 5.12 -22.27
N GLY A 130 -18.14 6.13 -21.93
CA GLY A 130 -19.31 6.54 -22.72
C GLY A 130 -20.42 5.50 -22.87
N GLY A 131 -20.55 4.58 -21.94
CA GLY A 131 -21.52 3.48 -22.01
C GLY A 131 -22.97 3.86 -21.71
N SER A 132 -23.88 2.93 -21.99
CA SER A 132 -25.29 3.00 -21.60
C SER A 132 -25.44 3.10 -20.08
N TRP A 133 -26.61 3.53 -19.61
CA TRP A 133 -26.93 3.58 -18.18
C TRP A 133 -26.65 2.26 -17.46
N SER A 134 -27.05 1.13 -18.06
CA SER A 134 -26.81 -0.20 -17.50
C SER A 134 -25.32 -0.50 -17.28
N LEU A 135 -24.47 -0.05 -18.21
CA LEU A 135 -23.02 -0.23 -18.07
C LEU A 135 -22.44 0.63 -16.93
N GLN A 136 -22.98 1.84 -16.73
CA GLN A 136 -22.58 2.71 -15.64
C GLN A 136 -22.99 2.14 -14.29
N GLN A 137 -24.18 1.53 -14.17
CA GLN A 137 -24.62 0.87 -12.93
C GLN A 137 -23.76 -0.37 -12.63
N ARG A 138 -23.46 -1.18 -13.65
CA ARG A 138 -22.50 -2.31 -13.48
C ARG A 138 -21.13 -1.85 -13.02
N SER A 139 -20.65 -0.72 -13.51
CA SER A 139 -19.39 -0.12 -13.08
C SER A 139 -19.42 0.34 -11.63
N LYS A 140 -20.53 0.91 -11.17
CA LYS A 140 -20.72 1.25 -9.74
C LYS A 140 -20.76 -0.02 -8.88
N LYS A 141 -21.47 -1.06 -9.31
CA LYS A 141 -21.48 -2.37 -8.62
C LYS A 141 -20.09 -2.99 -8.57
N LEU A 142 -19.28 -2.89 -9.65
CA LEU A 142 -17.88 -3.32 -9.67
C LEU A 142 -17.03 -2.55 -8.64
N SER A 143 -17.21 -1.24 -8.54
CA SER A 143 -16.47 -0.42 -7.55
C SER A 143 -16.80 -0.84 -6.12
N LYS A 144 -18.08 -1.09 -5.82
CA LYS A 144 -18.52 -1.61 -4.51
C LYS A 144 -17.95 -3.02 -4.27
N TYR A 145 -18.03 -3.91 -5.26
CA TYR A 145 -17.48 -5.27 -5.17
C TYR A 145 -15.98 -5.25 -4.84
N LEU A 146 -15.19 -4.41 -5.53
CA LEU A 146 -13.76 -4.26 -5.26
C LEU A 146 -13.50 -3.73 -3.85
N ALA A 147 -14.30 -2.78 -3.36
CA ALA A 147 -14.17 -2.28 -2.00
C ALA A 147 -14.42 -3.39 -0.95
N GLY A 148 -15.44 -4.24 -1.17
CA GLY A 148 -15.69 -5.42 -0.35
C GLY A 148 -14.55 -6.44 -0.42
N THR A 149 -14.06 -6.74 -1.63
CA THR A 149 -12.91 -7.64 -1.83
C THR A 149 -11.68 -7.12 -1.08
N PHE A 150 -11.35 -5.83 -1.16
CA PHE A 150 -10.21 -5.24 -0.46
C PHE A 150 -10.32 -5.34 1.06
N SER A 151 -11.55 -5.25 1.58
CA SER A 151 -11.81 -5.46 3.01
C SER A 151 -11.60 -6.92 3.41
N ASP A 152 -12.12 -7.87 2.62
CA ASP A 152 -12.01 -9.32 2.90
C ASP A 152 -10.56 -9.80 2.85
N ILE A 153 -9.79 -9.42 1.81
CA ILE A 153 -8.37 -9.78 1.66
C ILE A 153 -7.44 -8.95 2.55
N LYS A 154 -7.95 -8.00 3.33
CA LYS A 154 -7.15 -7.06 4.15
C LYS A 154 -6.10 -6.32 3.33
N ALA A 155 -6.47 -5.82 2.15
CA ALA A 155 -5.55 -5.20 1.19
C ALA A 155 -4.71 -4.07 1.80
N TYR A 156 -5.32 -3.16 2.55
CA TYR A 156 -4.61 -2.01 3.13
C TYR A 156 -3.54 -2.39 4.16
N PRO A 157 -3.81 -3.25 5.17
CA PRO A 157 -2.77 -3.73 6.07
C PRO A 157 -1.62 -4.45 5.37
N GLU A 158 -1.91 -5.30 4.38
CA GLU A 158 -0.87 -6.02 3.64
C GLU A 158 -0.04 -5.07 2.77
N MET A 159 -0.67 -4.13 2.07
CA MET A 159 0.04 -3.11 1.29
C MET A 159 0.90 -2.19 2.16
N THR A 160 0.49 -1.90 3.39
CA THR A 160 1.33 -1.15 4.34
C THR A 160 2.62 -1.92 4.68
N LYS A 161 2.54 -3.24 4.87
CA LYS A 161 3.73 -4.09 5.08
C LYS A 161 4.62 -4.11 3.85
N VAL A 162 4.04 -4.23 2.65
CA VAL A 162 4.75 -4.18 1.36
C VAL A 162 5.44 -2.83 1.16
N PHE A 163 4.80 -1.73 1.57
CA PHE A 163 5.41 -0.41 1.54
C PHE A 163 6.64 -0.32 2.45
N ILE A 164 6.54 -0.81 3.69
CA ILE A 164 7.69 -0.86 4.61
C ILE A 164 8.81 -1.71 4.01
N ASP A 165 8.50 -2.84 3.40
CA ASP A 165 9.48 -3.68 2.70
C ASP A 165 10.16 -2.92 1.56
N SER A 166 9.42 -2.15 0.78
CA SER A 166 10.00 -1.33 -0.27
C SER A 166 10.97 -0.26 0.28
N CYS A 167 10.65 0.32 1.43
CA CYS A 167 11.54 1.26 2.11
C CYS A 167 12.81 0.58 2.66
N VAL A 168 12.69 -0.63 3.20
CA VAL A 168 13.81 -1.37 3.80
C VAL A 168 14.67 -2.04 2.73
N PHE A 169 14.06 -2.82 1.84
CA PHE A 169 14.75 -3.69 0.88
C PHE A 169 14.83 -3.10 -0.54
N GLY A 170 14.21 -1.96 -0.76
CA GLY A 170 14.11 -1.33 -2.07
C GLY A 170 12.95 -1.84 -2.92
N THR A 171 12.45 -3.03 -2.67
CA THR A 171 11.31 -3.64 -3.36
C THR A 171 10.45 -4.39 -2.37
N GLY A 172 9.16 -4.09 -2.34
CA GLY A 172 8.15 -4.87 -1.66
C GLY A 172 7.33 -5.65 -2.69
N ALA A 173 6.83 -6.82 -2.31
CA ALA A 173 6.03 -7.69 -3.16
C ALA A 173 4.77 -8.18 -2.47
N LEU A 174 3.65 -8.13 -3.18
CA LEU A 174 2.36 -8.69 -2.79
C LEU A 174 1.98 -9.78 -3.79
N LYS A 175 1.69 -10.99 -3.32
CA LYS A 175 1.15 -12.07 -4.13
C LYS A 175 -0.37 -12.06 -4.03
N VAL A 176 -1.05 -12.15 -5.17
CA VAL A 176 -2.51 -12.27 -5.25
C VAL A 176 -2.85 -13.59 -5.92
N PHE A 177 -3.61 -14.41 -5.27
CA PHE A 177 -3.90 -15.76 -5.72
C PHE A 177 -5.29 -16.23 -5.31
N GLN A 178 -5.73 -17.29 -5.92
CA GLN A 178 -6.95 -17.99 -5.56
C GLN A 178 -6.66 -19.06 -4.51
N ASP A 179 -7.42 -19.06 -3.41
CA ASP A 179 -7.41 -20.09 -2.38
C ASP A 179 -8.80 -20.70 -2.28
N GLY A 180 -9.00 -21.85 -2.92
CA GLY A 180 -10.30 -22.48 -3.07
C GLY A 180 -11.29 -21.57 -3.80
N GLU A 181 -12.31 -21.08 -3.08
CA GLU A 181 -13.35 -20.22 -3.62
C GLU A 181 -13.13 -18.71 -3.35
N LYS A 182 -12.02 -18.35 -2.73
CA LYS A 182 -11.74 -16.98 -2.30
C LYS A 182 -10.49 -16.42 -2.96
N ILE A 183 -10.51 -15.12 -3.17
CA ILE A 183 -9.32 -14.37 -3.52
C ILE A 183 -8.55 -14.11 -2.24
N ARG A 184 -7.24 -14.27 -2.26
CA ARG A 184 -6.33 -14.00 -1.15
C ARG A 184 -5.19 -13.12 -1.62
N CYS A 185 -4.63 -12.36 -0.71
CA CYS A 185 -3.35 -11.71 -0.92
C CYS A 185 -2.43 -11.93 0.27
N GLU A 186 -1.14 -12.02 0.01
CA GLU A 186 -0.11 -12.16 1.03
C GLU A 186 1.12 -11.33 0.69
N ARG A 187 1.72 -10.72 1.71
CA ARG A 187 3.04 -10.12 1.60
C ARG A 187 4.07 -11.21 1.33
N VAL A 188 4.94 -10.97 0.37
CA VAL A 188 6.05 -11.88 0.04
C VAL A 188 7.36 -11.25 0.45
N PHE A 189 8.16 -11.98 1.24
CA PHE A 189 9.50 -11.52 1.60
C PHE A 189 10.41 -11.54 0.36
N ILE A 190 11.11 -10.45 0.12
CA ILE A 190 11.81 -10.24 -1.15
C ILE A 190 12.92 -11.27 -1.43
N ASN A 191 13.51 -11.89 -0.40
CA ASN A 191 14.51 -12.95 -0.59
C ASN A 191 13.88 -14.30 -1.00
N GLU A 192 12.56 -14.46 -0.86
CA GLU A 192 11.85 -15.61 -1.40
C GLU A 192 11.73 -15.56 -2.92
N LEU A 193 11.83 -14.34 -3.50
CA LEU A 193 11.70 -14.14 -4.94
C LEU A 193 13.06 -14.23 -5.62
N VAL A 194 13.14 -15.13 -6.56
CA VAL A 194 14.33 -15.43 -7.36
C VAL A 194 14.03 -15.07 -8.80
N VAL A 195 14.71 -14.03 -9.30
CA VAL A 195 14.52 -13.44 -10.62
C VAL A 195 15.86 -13.19 -11.26
N ASP A 196 16.04 -13.55 -12.51
CA ASP A 196 17.28 -13.27 -13.24
C ASP A 196 17.34 -11.77 -13.62
N ASP A 197 18.30 -11.06 -13.04
CA ASP A 197 18.50 -9.63 -13.31
C ASP A 197 18.84 -9.36 -14.78
N ALA A 198 19.46 -10.30 -15.49
CA ALA A 198 19.78 -10.16 -16.91
C ALA A 198 18.52 -10.13 -17.79
N GLU A 199 17.49 -10.89 -17.43
CA GLU A 199 16.19 -10.84 -18.15
C GLU A 199 15.46 -9.53 -17.91
N SER A 200 15.75 -8.85 -16.80
CA SER A 200 15.02 -7.64 -16.36
C SER A 200 15.61 -6.34 -16.93
N ILE A 201 16.73 -6.39 -17.62
CA ILE A 201 17.39 -5.19 -18.17
C ILE A 201 16.48 -4.44 -19.16
N TYR A 202 15.70 -5.17 -19.95
CA TYR A 202 14.88 -4.60 -21.01
C TYR A 202 13.37 -4.69 -20.75
N GLY A 203 12.95 -5.02 -19.51
CA GLY A 203 11.55 -5.12 -19.13
C GLY A 203 11.27 -6.14 -18.05
N MET A 204 10.02 -6.60 -17.99
CA MET A 204 9.66 -7.68 -17.04
C MET A 204 10.32 -8.99 -17.46
N PRO A 205 10.90 -9.74 -16.48
CA PRO A 205 11.45 -11.07 -16.74
C PRO A 205 10.36 -12.02 -17.24
N ARG A 206 10.73 -13.04 -17.98
CA ARG A 206 9.78 -14.05 -18.45
C ARG A 206 9.60 -15.20 -17.48
N GLN A 207 10.56 -15.41 -16.60
CA GLN A 207 10.52 -16.41 -15.56
C GLN A 207 10.71 -15.81 -14.18
N MET A 208 10.00 -16.36 -13.23
CA MET A 208 10.07 -15.94 -11.82
C MET A 208 9.84 -17.15 -10.93
N HIS A 209 10.58 -17.19 -9.83
CA HIS A 209 10.45 -18.29 -8.87
C HIS A 209 10.24 -17.73 -7.46
N GLN A 210 9.36 -18.37 -6.71
CA GLN A 210 9.21 -18.12 -5.28
C GLN A 210 9.65 -19.36 -4.50
N ILE A 211 10.49 -19.16 -3.50
CA ILE A 211 11.01 -20.22 -2.65
C ILE A 211 10.47 -20.02 -1.25
N LYS A 212 9.69 -21.00 -0.78
CA LYS A 212 9.08 -20.98 0.54
C LYS A 212 9.42 -22.24 1.32
N TYR A 213 9.48 -22.09 2.64
CA TYR A 213 9.50 -23.22 3.57
C TYR A 213 8.09 -23.47 4.08
N ILE A 214 7.53 -24.62 3.76
CA ILE A 214 6.18 -25.02 4.15
C ILE A 214 6.26 -26.20 5.10
N ASN A 215 5.43 -26.21 6.14
CA ASN A 215 5.34 -27.35 7.05
C ASN A 215 4.94 -28.61 6.29
N ARG A 216 5.60 -29.73 6.59
CA ARG A 216 5.41 -31.01 5.93
C ARG A 216 3.97 -31.51 5.98
N ASP A 217 3.32 -31.39 7.14
CA ASP A 217 1.94 -31.85 7.31
C ASP A 217 0.96 -31.01 6.48
N VAL A 218 1.18 -29.69 6.43
CA VAL A 218 0.39 -28.77 5.58
C VAL A 218 0.56 -29.15 4.11
N LEU A 219 1.80 -29.41 3.68
CA LEU A 219 2.09 -29.81 2.30
C LEU A 219 1.47 -31.17 1.95
N CYS A 220 1.49 -32.14 2.88
CA CYS A 220 0.80 -33.42 2.72
C CYS A 220 -0.73 -33.26 2.63
N GLY A 221 -1.30 -32.26 3.32
CA GLY A 221 -2.72 -31.92 3.22
C GLY A 221 -3.07 -31.29 1.88
N MET A 222 -2.20 -30.42 1.35
CA MET A 222 -2.40 -29.77 0.05
C MET A 222 -2.24 -30.76 -1.13
N PHE A 223 -1.31 -31.71 -1.04
CA PHE A 223 -0.98 -32.68 -2.10
C PHE A 223 -1.00 -34.11 -1.58
N PRO A 224 -2.17 -34.67 -1.28
CA PRO A 224 -2.29 -36.01 -0.69
C PRO A 224 -1.74 -37.16 -1.60
N GLU A 225 -1.78 -36.96 -2.92
CA GLU A 225 -1.26 -37.94 -3.91
C GLU A 225 0.27 -38.11 -3.82
N PHE A 226 0.99 -37.07 -3.41
CA PHE A 226 2.44 -37.06 -3.29
C PHE A 226 2.96 -37.29 -1.87
N LYS A 227 2.08 -37.67 -0.93
CA LYS A 227 2.40 -37.84 0.50
C LYS A 227 3.66 -38.69 0.74
N GLY A 228 3.83 -39.80 0.03
CA GLY A 228 5.00 -40.66 0.18
C GLY A 228 6.32 -39.96 -0.20
N LYS A 229 6.32 -39.17 -1.29
CA LYS A 229 7.49 -38.40 -1.74
C LYS A 229 7.78 -37.21 -0.83
N ILE A 230 6.73 -36.56 -0.31
CA ILE A 230 6.85 -35.47 0.64
C ILE A 230 7.47 -35.95 1.96
N LEU A 231 7.05 -37.12 2.47
CA LEU A 231 7.60 -37.70 3.70
C LEU A 231 9.05 -38.12 3.54
N SER A 232 9.49 -38.52 2.34
CA SER A 232 10.88 -38.90 2.05
C SER A 232 11.80 -37.72 1.74
N SER A 233 11.27 -36.50 1.60
CA SER A 233 12.08 -35.31 1.37
C SER A 233 12.84 -34.89 2.63
N ASN A 234 14.06 -34.38 2.42
CA ASN A 234 14.87 -33.84 3.51
C ASN A 234 14.20 -32.64 4.14
N SER A 235 14.06 -32.63 5.47
CA SER A 235 13.71 -31.44 6.22
C SER A 235 14.98 -30.65 6.43
N GLY A 236 15.00 -29.41 5.97
CA GLY A 236 16.17 -28.58 6.17
C GLY A 236 15.89 -27.13 5.90
N MET A 237 15.72 -26.37 6.95
CA MET A 237 15.83 -24.92 6.91
C MET A 237 17.30 -24.53 7.11
N SER A 238 18.22 -25.11 6.33
CA SER A 238 19.63 -24.72 6.33
C SER A 238 19.87 -23.75 5.16
N VAL A 239 19.84 -22.48 5.46
CA VAL A 239 20.32 -21.42 4.54
C VAL A 239 21.85 -21.36 4.56
N ASP A 240 22.49 -22.02 5.49
CA ASP A 240 23.94 -22.14 5.58
C ASP A 240 24.34 -23.58 5.92
N SER A 241 25.15 -24.18 5.07
CA SER A 241 25.73 -25.50 5.23
C SER A 241 26.69 -25.66 6.45
N SER A 242 26.84 -24.61 7.25
CA SER A 242 27.77 -24.58 8.40
C SER A 242 27.09 -24.61 9.78
N SER A 243 25.77 -24.55 9.87
CA SER A 243 25.08 -24.54 11.17
C SER A 243 24.23 -25.79 11.37
N THR A 244 24.64 -26.61 12.31
CA THR A 244 23.95 -27.80 12.86
C THR A 244 22.74 -27.43 13.74
N SER A 245 22.04 -26.33 13.48
CA SER A 245 20.85 -26.00 14.25
C SER A 245 19.65 -26.73 13.63
N SER A 246 19.25 -27.82 14.26
CA SER A 246 17.98 -28.49 13.99
C SER A 246 16.84 -27.59 14.48
N TYR A 247 16.05 -27.08 13.57
CA TYR A 247 14.79 -26.42 13.94
C TYR A 247 13.78 -27.48 14.39
N ALA A 248 13.01 -27.15 15.42
CA ALA A 248 11.95 -28.04 15.91
C ALA A 248 10.80 -28.19 14.89
N ALA A 249 10.70 -27.29 13.91
CA ALA A 249 9.67 -27.29 12.91
C ALA A 249 10.14 -28.06 11.66
N ASP A 250 9.34 -29.06 11.26
CA ASP A 250 9.58 -29.87 10.06
C ASP A 250 9.09 -29.14 8.81
N HIS A 251 9.97 -28.35 8.20
CA HIS A 251 9.67 -27.57 7.00
C HIS A 251 10.40 -28.11 5.79
N ILE A 252 9.72 -28.11 4.66
CA ILE A 252 10.26 -28.51 3.35
C ILE A 252 10.39 -27.28 2.46
N LEU A 253 11.48 -27.24 1.70
CA LEU A 253 11.70 -26.22 0.69
C LEU A 253 10.81 -26.50 -0.53
N VAL A 254 9.89 -25.57 -0.79
CA VAL A 254 8.99 -25.60 -1.94
C VAL A 254 9.41 -24.52 -2.91
N ARG A 255 9.54 -24.86 -4.19
CA ARG A 255 9.80 -23.94 -5.29
C ARG A 255 8.55 -23.82 -6.13
N GLU A 256 7.99 -22.64 -6.19
CA GLU A 256 6.88 -22.28 -7.06
C GLU A 256 7.44 -21.44 -8.21
N SER A 257 7.22 -21.85 -9.44
CA SER A 257 7.91 -21.31 -10.62
C SER A 257 6.92 -20.98 -11.72
N TRP A 258 7.05 -19.80 -12.29
CA TRP A 258 6.23 -19.32 -13.39
C TRP A 258 7.09 -19.00 -14.59
N HIS A 259 6.61 -19.35 -15.77
CA HIS A 259 7.09 -18.90 -17.05
C HIS A 259 5.94 -18.25 -17.80
N LEU A 260 6.09 -16.99 -18.22
CA LEU A 260 5.11 -16.29 -19.05
C LEU A 260 5.24 -16.74 -20.50
N ARG A 261 4.14 -16.79 -21.22
CA ARG A 261 4.14 -17.16 -22.64
C ARG A 261 5.12 -16.32 -23.45
N SER A 262 5.87 -16.96 -24.34
CA SER A 262 6.90 -16.29 -25.15
C SER A 262 6.34 -15.34 -26.22
N GLY A 263 5.05 -15.44 -26.55
CA GLY A 263 4.38 -14.57 -27.51
C GLY A 263 2.88 -14.76 -27.51
N LYS A 264 2.15 -13.85 -28.18
CA LYS A 264 0.67 -13.86 -28.19
C LYS A 264 0.04 -15.16 -28.69
N ASN A 265 0.74 -15.87 -29.61
CA ASN A 265 0.23 -17.10 -30.21
C ASN A 265 0.96 -18.37 -29.72
N VAL A 266 1.89 -18.22 -28.77
CA VAL A 266 2.68 -19.35 -28.24
C VAL A 266 2.11 -19.73 -26.89
N LYS A 267 1.78 -21.02 -26.73
CA LYS A 267 1.23 -21.60 -25.51
C LYS A 267 2.33 -22.34 -24.75
N ASP A 268 3.38 -21.65 -24.37
CA ASP A 268 4.51 -22.20 -23.63
C ASP A 268 4.60 -21.69 -22.18
N GLY A 269 3.59 -20.95 -21.75
CA GLY A 269 3.51 -20.51 -20.35
C GLY A 269 3.28 -21.70 -19.42
N LYS A 270 3.98 -21.73 -18.29
CA LYS A 270 3.92 -22.82 -17.30
C LYS A 270 3.92 -22.28 -15.88
N HIS A 271 3.14 -22.93 -15.02
CA HIS A 271 3.18 -22.78 -13.57
C HIS A 271 3.47 -24.14 -12.94
N VAL A 272 4.48 -24.20 -12.09
CA VAL A 272 4.97 -25.46 -11.50
C VAL A 272 5.25 -25.27 -10.02
N ILE A 273 4.76 -26.19 -9.20
CA ILE A 273 5.12 -26.31 -7.79
C ILE A 273 5.95 -27.58 -7.62
N SER A 274 7.14 -27.44 -7.09
CA SER A 274 8.09 -28.54 -6.93
C SER A 274 8.79 -28.52 -5.57
N ILE A 275 9.20 -29.71 -5.14
CA ILE A 275 10.11 -29.92 -4.01
C ILE A 275 11.41 -30.53 -4.53
N GLU A 276 12.35 -30.83 -3.65
CA GLU A 276 13.65 -31.39 -4.04
C GLU A 276 13.54 -32.71 -4.82
N ASN A 277 12.55 -33.53 -4.49
CA ASN A 277 12.43 -34.92 -4.99
C ASN A 277 11.38 -35.09 -6.09
N CYS A 278 10.46 -34.18 -6.26
CA CYS A 278 9.40 -34.30 -7.27
C CYS A 278 8.70 -33.00 -7.62
N THR A 279 8.02 -32.99 -8.75
CA THR A 279 7.04 -31.98 -9.14
C THR A 279 5.70 -32.36 -8.50
N LEU A 280 5.12 -31.43 -7.73
CA LEU A 280 3.83 -31.62 -7.05
C LEU A 280 2.66 -31.20 -7.93
N HIS A 281 2.83 -30.09 -8.68
CA HIS A 281 1.81 -29.52 -9.55
C HIS A 281 2.45 -28.93 -10.80
N SER A 282 1.80 -29.11 -11.95
CA SER A 282 2.22 -28.49 -13.20
C SER A 282 1.00 -28.19 -14.03
N GLU A 283 0.81 -26.94 -14.39
CA GLU A 283 -0.28 -26.47 -15.23
C GLU A 283 0.21 -25.50 -16.30
N ASP A 284 -0.60 -25.33 -17.36
CA ASP A 284 -0.36 -24.32 -18.37
C ASP A 284 -0.73 -22.94 -17.83
N PHE A 285 0.12 -21.95 -18.03
CA PHE A 285 -0.05 -20.60 -17.51
C PHE A 285 -0.26 -19.62 -18.68
N ASP A 286 -1.51 -19.45 -19.08
CA ASP A 286 -1.88 -18.60 -20.24
C ASP A 286 -1.99 -17.10 -19.89
N LYS A 287 -1.44 -16.67 -18.73
CA LYS A 287 -1.49 -15.27 -18.29
C LYS A 287 -0.29 -14.49 -18.80
N ASP A 288 -0.49 -13.19 -19.04
CA ASP A 288 0.56 -12.28 -19.50
C ASP A 288 1.39 -11.68 -18.36
N GLU A 289 0.97 -11.88 -17.12
CA GLU A 289 1.55 -11.27 -15.92
C GLU A 289 1.66 -12.26 -14.77
N PHE A 290 2.69 -12.07 -13.93
CA PHE A 290 2.87 -12.88 -12.73
C PHE A 290 1.84 -12.55 -11.65
N PRO A 291 1.57 -13.44 -10.69
CA PRO A 291 0.64 -13.19 -9.59
C PRO A 291 1.19 -12.22 -8.53
N PHE A 292 2.20 -11.44 -8.86
CA PHE A 292 2.88 -10.52 -7.95
C PHE A 292 2.66 -9.08 -8.36
N ILE A 293 2.50 -8.22 -7.37
CA ILE A 293 2.50 -6.76 -7.50
C ILE A 293 3.76 -6.25 -6.82
N PHE A 294 4.53 -5.42 -7.52
CA PHE A 294 5.81 -4.92 -7.05
C PHE A 294 5.74 -3.43 -6.76
N LEU A 295 6.11 -3.06 -5.54
CA LEU A 295 6.30 -1.68 -5.16
C LEU A 295 7.79 -1.41 -4.94
N ARG A 296 8.36 -0.46 -5.68
CA ARG A 296 9.76 -0.08 -5.55
C ARG A 296 9.86 1.31 -4.95
N TRP A 297 10.72 1.45 -3.94
CA TRP A 297 11.02 2.77 -3.36
C TRP A 297 11.74 3.65 -4.39
N SER A 298 12.80 3.13 -4.97
CA SER A 298 13.54 3.79 -6.04
C SER A 298 13.95 2.76 -7.09
N ASN A 299 13.76 3.07 -8.36
CA ASN A 299 14.14 2.17 -9.43
C ASN A 299 15.65 2.24 -9.66
N ARG A 300 16.32 1.10 -9.78
CA ARG A 300 17.69 1.02 -10.28
C ARG A 300 17.70 1.12 -11.80
N LEU A 301 18.77 1.65 -12.34
CA LEU A 301 18.96 1.70 -13.79
C LEU A 301 19.13 0.31 -14.41
N LEU A 302 19.67 -0.64 -13.66
CA LEU A 302 19.91 -2.01 -14.10
C LEU A 302 19.42 -2.98 -13.02
N GLY A 303 18.81 -4.08 -13.47
CA GLY A 303 18.30 -5.15 -12.60
C GLY A 303 16.83 -5.00 -12.24
N PHE A 304 16.28 -6.05 -11.63
CA PHE A 304 14.87 -6.14 -11.27
C PHE A 304 14.52 -5.39 -9.99
N PHE A 305 15.42 -5.46 -9.01
CA PHE A 305 15.17 -4.97 -7.66
C PHE A 305 15.54 -3.49 -7.51
N GLY A 306 14.74 -2.76 -6.74
CA GLY A 306 14.95 -1.34 -6.43
C GLY A 306 16.00 -1.09 -5.34
N ALA A 307 16.21 0.18 -5.01
CA ALA A 307 17.00 0.65 -3.87
C ALA A 307 16.06 1.22 -2.80
N GLY A 308 16.38 0.99 -1.51
CA GLY A 308 15.56 1.44 -0.38
C GLY A 308 16.26 2.48 0.49
N ILE A 309 15.50 3.12 1.38
CA ILE A 309 16.02 4.09 2.37
C ILE A 309 17.14 3.47 3.22
N ALA A 310 17.00 2.21 3.63
CA ALA A 310 18.00 1.56 4.46
C ALA A 310 19.35 1.42 3.74
N GLU A 311 19.36 1.23 2.41
CA GLU A 311 20.58 1.19 1.60
C GLU A 311 21.28 2.55 1.56
N GLU A 312 20.52 3.63 1.41
CA GLU A 312 21.07 4.99 1.38
C GLU A 312 21.65 5.41 2.73
N LEU A 313 21.04 4.97 3.82
CA LEU A 313 21.38 5.39 5.17
C LEU A 313 22.37 4.46 5.91
N ILE A 314 22.67 3.26 5.41
CA ILE A 314 23.50 2.28 6.13
C ILE A 314 24.85 2.85 6.56
N GLY A 315 25.53 3.58 5.69
CA GLY A 315 26.84 4.18 5.97
C GLY A 315 26.76 5.22 7.10
N LEU A 316 25.77 6.09 7.05
CA LEU A 316 25.53 7.12 8.07
C LEU A 316 25.13 6.49 9.41
N GLN A 317 24.26 5.49 9.41
CA GLN A 317 23.83 4.81 10.63
C GLN A 317 25.00 4.10 11.34
N ILE A 318 25.89 3.46 10.58
CA ILE A 318 27.10 2.82 11.13
C ILE A 318 28.00 3.86 11.79
N GLU A 319 28.24 5.00 11.15
CA GLU A 319 29.10 6.05 11.69
C GLU A 319 28.47 6.73 12.92
N ILE A 320 27.15 7.00 12.91
CA ILE A 320 26.42 7.50 14.08
C ILE A 320 26.57 6.53 15.26
N ASN A 321 26.37 5.24 15.06
CA ASN A 321 26.50 4.23 16.10
C ASN A 321 27.94 4.10 16.63
N LYS A 322 28.95 4.29 15.76
CA LYS A 322 30.36 4.30 16.14
C LYS A 322 30.70 5.52 16.99
N LEU A 323 30.32 6.71 16.56
CA LEU A 323 30.51 7.95 17.31
C LEU A 323 29.84 7.90 18.70
N LEU A 324 28.61 7.38 18.79
CA LEU A 324 27.92 7.22 20.07
C LEU A 324 28.71 6.31 21.03
N ARG A 325 29.29 5.23 20.53
CA ARG A 325 30.13 4.33 21.35
C ARG A 325 31.43 4.99 21.78
N ASP A 326 32.07 5.75 20.89
CA ASP A 326 33.27 6.47 21.19
C ASP A 326 33.01 7.57 22.24
N ILE A 327 31.90 8.28 22.13
CA ILE A 327 31.40 9.25 23.10
C ILE A 327 31.15 8.56 24.44
N GLN A 328 30.45 7.46 24.48
CA GLN A 328 30.17 6.71 25.72
C GLN A 328 31.47 6.21 26.37
N SER A 329 32.39 5.68 25.58
CA SER A 329 33.69 5.19 26.06
C SER A 329 34.54 6.32 26.64
N ALA A 330 34.58 7.47 25.99
CA ALA A 330 35.30 8.63 26.46
C ALA A 330 34.66 9.25 27.70
N GLN A 331 33.32 9.29 27.80
CA GLN A 331 32.62 9.71 29.03
C GLN A 331 32.96 8.79 30.21
N ASN A 332 32.91 7.47 29.98
CA ASN A 332 33.29 6.51 31.03
C ASN A 332 34.74 6.72 31.48
N LEU A 333 35.65 6.99 30.53
CA LEU A 333 37.06 7.27 30.87
C LEU A 333 37.22 8.59 31.59
N ALA A 334 36.46 9.63 31.25
CA ALA A 334 36.50 10.94 31.90
C ALA A 334 35.89 10.90 33.33
N CYS A 335 34.87 10.06 33.53
CA CYS A 335 34.24 9.91 34.85
C CYS A 335 35.08 9.11 35.87
N VAL A 336 36.09 8.37 35.41
CA VAL A 336 36.97 7.60 36.28
C VAL A 336 38.28 8.37 36.45
N PRO A 337 38.46 9.07 37.61
CA PRO A 337 39.70 9.80 37.85
C PRO A 337 40.88 8.83 38.00
N ARG A 338 41.99 9.16 37.38
CA ARG A 338 43.25 8.44 37.55
C ARG A 338 44.02 9.08 38.69
N ILE A 339 44.46 8.26 39.62
CA ILE A 339 45.25 8.72 40.78
C ILE A 339 46.71 8.38 40.47
N LEU A 340 47.54 9.42 40.34
CA LEU A 340 48.98 9.28 40.17
C LEU A 340 49.62 9.29 41.57
N ILE A 341 50.33 8.22 41.90
CA ILE A 341 51.09 8.07 43.14
C ILE A 341 52.55 7.98 42.76
N GLU A 342 53.40 8.81 43.37
CA GLU A 342 54.82 8.79 43.15
C GLU A 342 55.44 7.49 43.72
N SER A 343 56.34 6.88 42.94
CA SER A 343 57.06 5.68 43.39
C SER A 343 57.91 6.00 44.63
N GLY A 344 57.53 5.48 45.75
CA GLY A 344 58.16 5.80 47.05
C GLY A 344 57.28 6.57 48.06
N SER A 345 56.08 7.00 47.64
CA SER A 345 55.07 7.57 48.51
C SER A 345 54.43 6.48 49.40
N SER A 346 54.30 6.70 50.68
CA SER A 346 53.60 5.78 51.61
C SER A 346 52.12 6.11 51.65
N VAL A 347 51.39 5.87 50.54
CA VAL A 347 49.92 6.02 50.44
C VAL A 347 49.29 4.68 50.79
N VAL A 348 48.33 4.66 51.69
CA VAL A 348 47.54 3.46 51.97
C VAL A 348 46.47 3.32 50.94
N GLU A 349 46.61 2.36 50.02
CA GLU A 349 45.71 2.12 48.88
C GLU A 349 44.26 1.85 49.31
N ASP A 350 44.04 1.19 50.44
CA ASP A 350 42.72 0.92 51.02
C ASP A 350 41.94 2.18 51.41
N HIS A 351 42.62 3.32 51.60
CA HIS A 351 41.96 4.59 51.87
C HIS A 351 41.44 5.29 50.59
N ILE A 352 41.88 4.83 49.41
CA ILE A 352 41.39 5.32 48.12
C ILE A 352 40.15 4.53 47.75
N ASN A 353 39.01 4.89 48.32
CA ASN A 353 37.73 4.25 48.10
C ASN A 353 36.64 5.29 47.77
N ASN A 354 35.51 4.84 47.21
CA ASN A 354 34.39 5.70 46.83
C ASN A 354 33.51 6.18 48.01
N LYS A 355 33.97 6.07 49.24
CA LYS A 355 33.20 6.54 50.41
C LYS A 355 33.29 8.05 50.52
N ILE A 356 32.14 8.70 50.62
CA ILE A 356 32.04 10.14 50.81
C ILE A 356 32.73 10.51 52.16
N GLY A 357 33.69 11.46 52.11
CA GLY A 357 34.42 11.92 53.29
C GLY A 357 35.55 11.00 53.74
N SER A 358 36.04 10.08 52.90
CA SER A 358 37.22 9.26 53.22
C SER A 358 38.47 10.13 53.35
N ILE A 359 39.25 9.87 54.41
CA ILE A 359 40.48 10.57 54.68
C ILE A 359 41.64 9.73 54.15
N ILE A 360 42.39 10.26 53.21
CA ILE A 360 43.57 9.62 52.61
C ILE A 360 44.79 10.09 53.38
N LYS A 361 45.45 9.17 54.10
CA LYS A 361 46.73 9.45 54.76
C LYS A 361 47.89 9.16 53.84
N TYR A 362 48.80 10.09 53.70
CA TYR A 362 49.98 9.96 52.84
C TYR A 362 51.21 10.54 53.53
N THR A 363 52.39 10.08 53.13
CA THR A 363 53.70 10.63 53.58
C THR A 363 54.51 10.80 52.26
N GLY A 364 55.04 11.99 52.03
CA GLY A 364 55.73 12.37 50.83
C GLY A 364 54.86 13.25 49.93
N THR A 365 54.95 13.07 48.59
CA THR A 365 54.18 13.86 47.64
C THR A 365 52.74 13.43 47.66
N ALA A 366 51.83 14.39 47.66
CA ALA A 366 50.38 14.11 47.66
C ALA A 366 49.96 13.42 46.33
N PRO A 367 49.04 12.45 46.39
CA PRO A 367 48.47 11.84 45.21
C PRO A 367 47.84 12.91 44.30
N THR A 368 48.16 12.90 43.02
CA THR A 368 47.59 13.82 42.06
C THR A 368 46.41 13.12 41.34
N ILE A 369 45.25 13.70 41.46
CA ILE A 369 44.05 13.21 40.75
C ILE A 369 44.05 13.84 39.36
N VAL A 370 44.21 13.00 38.33
CA VAL A 370 44.16 13.42 36.95
C VAL A 370 42.83 12.92 36.37
N THR A 371 41.97 13.84 36.05
CA THR A 371 40.76 13.56 35.25
C THR A 371 41.12 13.74 33.78
N ALA A 372 40.69 12.82 32.91
CA ALA A 372 40.84 13.00 31.48
C ALA A 372 40.09 14.28 31.07
N ASN A 373 40.72 15.08 30.20
CA ASN A 373 40.06 16.28 29.69
C ASN A 373 38.72 15.94 29.05
N ALA A 374 37.76 16.85 29.21
CA ALA A 374 36.45 16.74 28.63
C ALA A 374 36.57 16.51 27.10
N MET A 375 35.66 15.73 26.62
CA MET A 375 35.55 15.37 25.20
C MET A 375 35.46 16.59 24.28
N PRO A 376 36.09 16.57 23.11
CA PRO A 376 35.96 17.66 22.15
C PRO A 376 34.50 17.91 21.77
N THR A 377 34.06 19.16 21.85
CA THR A 377 32.70 19.58 21.46
C THR A 377 32.41 19.28 20.00
N GLU A 378 33.46 19.20 19.19
CA GLU A 378 33.40 18.89 17.76
C GLU A 378 32.78 17.51 17.46
N LEU A 379 32.96 16.51 18.34
CA LEU A 379 32.35 15.18 18.15
C LEU A 379 30.83 15.22 18.28
N TYR A 380 30.31 16.03 19.20
CA TYR A 380 28.86 16.23 19.34
C TYR A 380 28.29 16.98 18.14
N GLN A 381 28.97 18.04 17.67
CA GLN A 381 28.57 18.78 16.48
C GLN A 381 28.60 17.90 15.24
N HIS A 382 29.60 17.03 15.13
CA HIS A 382 29.67 16.07 14.03
C HIS A 382 28.52 15.07 14.07
N LEU A 383 28.19 14.53 15.25
CA LEU A 383 27.04 13.64 15.45
C LEU A 383 25.72 14.32 15.03
N GLU A 384 25.48 15.56 15.47
CA GLU A 384 24.29 16.32 15.08
C GLU A 384 24.25 16.59 13.55
N THR A 385 25.41 16.86 12.97
CA THR A 385 25.52 17.06 11.52
C THR A 385 25.17 15.80 10.74
N LEU A 386 25.67 14.62 11.17
CA LEU A 386 25.32 13.34 10.54
C LEU A 386 23.84 13.03 10.70
N TYR A 387 23.27 13.31 11.87
CA TYR A 387 21.85 13.14 12.13
C TYR A 387 21.00 14.03 11.21
N ALA A 388 21.32 15.31 11.09
CA ALA A 388 20.62 16.24 10.21
C ALA A 388 20.77 15.85 8.72
N LYS A 389 21.97 15.42 8.29
CA LYS A 389 22.20 14.97 6.91
C LYS A 389 21.40 13.71 6.56
N SER A 390 21.17 12.82 7.51
CA SER A 390 20.37 11.61 7.27
C SER A 390 18.95 11.97 6.81
N PHE A 391 18.33 12.98 7.44
CA PHE A 391 17.01 13.47 7.02
C PHE A 391 17.06 14.23 5.68
N GLN A 392 18.14 14.98 5.43
CA GLN A 392 18.29 15.69 4.15
C GLN A 392 18.40 14.74 2.96
N ILE A 393 19.13 13.64 3.10
CA ILE A 393 19.29 12.63 2.05
C ILE A 393 17.94 11.98 1.72
N THR A 394 17.22 11.53 2.73
CA THR A 394 15.92 10.88 2.56
C THR A 394 14.79 11.84 2.17
N GLY A 395 15.02 13.16 2.35
CA GLY A 395 14.02 14.18 2.10
C GLY A 395 12.91 14.28 3.13
N ILE A 396 13.09 13.62 4.27
CA ILE A 396 12.16 13.68 5.39
C ILE A 396 12.54 14.87 6.25
N SER A 397 11.56 15.72 6.61
CA SER A 397 11.83 16.84 7.49
C SER A 397 12.02 16.38 8.94
N GLN A 398 12.85 17.09 9.69
CA GLN A 398 12.98 16.86 11.14
C GLN A 398 11.64 17.06 11.86
N LEU A 399 10.78 17.95 11.37
CA LEU A 399 9.43 18.13 11.89
C LEU A 399 8.62 16.82 11.84
N SER A 400 8.67 16.13 10.71
CA SER A 400 7.93 14.87 10.53
C SER A 400 8.54 13.71 11.31
N ALA A 401 9.88 13.65 11.42
CA ALA A 401 10.57 12.55 12.07
C ALA A 401 10.68 12.70 13.59
N SER A 402 10.88 13.92 14.11
CA SER A 402 11.13 14.18 15.53
C SER A 402 10.07 15.05 16.21
N SER A 403 9.05 15.48 15.45
CA SER A 403 8.03 16.44 15.91
C SER A 403 8.61 17.77 16.45
N GLN A 404 9.85 18.08 16.09
CA GLN A 404 10.50 19.34 16.47
C GLN A 404 10.15 20.41 15.45
N LYS A 405 9.55 21.49 15.93
CA LYS A 405 9.20 22.63 15.10
C LYS A 405 10.46 23.41 14.70
N PRO A 406 10.70 23.63 13.40
CA PRO A 406 11.82 24.46 12.96
C PRO A 406 11.71 25.89 13.49
N ALA A 407 12.86 26.49 13.83
CA ALA A 407 12.91 27.86 14.30
C ALA A 407 12.40 28.81 13.20
N GLY A 408 11.53 29.75 13.56
CA GLY A 408 10.99 30.76 12.65
C GLY A 408 9.64 30.44 12.01
N LEU A 409 9.14 29.19 12.06
CA LEU A 409 7.82 28.80 11.52
C LEU A 409 6.73 29.00 12.57
N ASN A 410 6.28 30.23 12.80
CA ASN A 410 5.28 30.52 13.84
C ASN A 410 3.83 30.61 13.33
N SER A 411 3.63 30.63 12.02
CA SER A 411 2.32 30.68 11.38
C SER A 411 1.84 29.28 10.98
N GLY A 412 0.55 29.01 11.17
CA GLY A 412 -0.08 27.77 10.68
C GLY A 412 -0.01 27.61 9.15
N VAL A 413 -0.01 28.73 8.42
CA VAL A 413 0.15 28.75 6.95
C VAL A 413 1.56 28.33 6.57
N ALA A 414 2.59 28.90 7.20
CA ALA A 414 3.99 28.55 6.93
C ALA A 414 4.29 27.08 7.24
N LEU A 415 3.66 26.51 8.28
CA LEU A 415 3.78 25.07 8.58
C LEU A 415 3.13 24.19 7.50
N ARG A 416 1.99 24.60 6.93
CA ARG A 416 1.34 23.90 5.83
C ARG A 416 2.20 23.93 4.57
N GLU A 417 2.67 25.12 4.18
CA GLU A 417 3.57 25.25 3.01
C GLU A 417 4.84 24.41 3.15
N TYR A 418 5.41 24.34 4.35
CA TYR A 418 6.57 23.49 4.62
C TYR A 418 6.25 21.99 4.48
N GLN A 419 5.06 21.57 4.93
CA GLN A 419 4.58 20.20 4.75
C GLN A 419 4.27 19.87 3.29
N ASP A 420 3.76 20.84 2.53
CA ASP A 420 3.44 20.68 1.10
C ASP A 420 4.73 20.47 0.28
N ILE A 421 5.77 21.26 0.54
CA ILE A 421 7.10 21.09 -0.10
C ILE A 421 7.69 19.70 0.19
N GLU A 422 7.56 19.21 1.43
CA GLU A 422 8.02 17.87 1.77
C GLU A 422 7.21 16.80 1.04
N THR A 423 5.90 17.00 0.89
CA THR A 423 5.00 16.05 0.23
C THR A 423 5.31 15.93 -1.26
N GLU A 424 5.71 17.01 -1.92
CA GLU A 424 6.11 16.98 -3.34
C GLU A 424 7.27 16.01 -3.61
N ARG A 425 8.22 15.92 -2.69
CA ARG A 425 9.36 14.97 -2.83
C ARG A 425 8.93 13.50 -2.87
N PHE A 426 7.82 13.18 -2.22
CA PHE A 426 7.27 11.83 -2.17
C PHE A 426 6.20 11.58 -3.23
N SER A 427 5.92 12.54 -4.12
CA SER A 427 4.83 12.44 -5.10
C SER A 427 4.97 11.23 -6.01
N LEU A 428 6.17 10.94 -6.51
CA LEU A 428 6.42 9.77 -7.38
C LEU A 428 6.19 8.44 -6.66
N ILE A 429 6.60 8.35 -5.40
CA ILE A 429 6.43 7.13 -4.60
C ILE A 429 4.97 6.98 -4.18
N SER A 430 4.30 8.09 -3.86
CA SER A 430 2.86 8.10 -3.59
C SER A 430 2.07 7.62 -4.81
N GLN A 431 2.44 8.11 -6.00
CA GLN A 431 1.84 7.64 -7.24
C GLN A 431 2.10 6.15 -7.49
N ALA A 432 3.34 5.68 -7.31
CA ALA A 432 3.66 4.26 -7.44
C ALA A 432 2.87 3.37 -6.45
N TYR A 433 2.65 3.87 -5.23
CA TYR A 433 1.82 3.22 -4.23
C TYR A 433 0.35 3.18 -4.66
N GLU A 434 -0.18 4.26 -5.21
CA GLU A 434 -1.52 4.33 -5.77
C GLU A 434 -1.69 3.39 -6.98
N ASP A 435 -0.74 3.40 -7.91
CA ASP A 435 -0.75 2.53 -9.10
C ASP A 435 -0.77 1.04 -8.72
N SER A 436 -0.08 0.67 -7.61
CA SER A 436 -0.10 -0.71 -7.11
C SER A 436 -1.49 -1.16 -6.63
N PHE A 437 -2.35 -0.25 -6.16
CA PHE A 437 -3.75 -0.57 -5.86
C PHE A 437 -4.60 -0.73 -7.12
N ILE A 438 -4.33 0.04 -8.19
CA ILE A 438 -4.99 -0.18 -9.49
C ILE A 438 -4.65 -1.56 -10.02
N GLU A 439 -3.37 -1.95 -9.94
CA GLU A 439 -2.92 -3.27 -10.35
C GLU A 439 -3.59 -4.37 -9.50
N LEU A 440 -3.67 -4.18 -8.17
CA LEU A 440 -4.39 -5.08 -7.26
C LEU A 440 -5.86 -5.23 -7.66
N GLY A 441 -6.53 -4.12 -7.94
CA GLY A 441 -7.92 -4.12 -8.41
C GLY A 441 -8.11 -4.89 -9.71
N ASN A 442 -7.24 -4.66 -10.70
CA ASN A 442 -7.28 -5.38 -11.97
C ASN A 442 -7.08 -6.89 -11.78
N ARG A 443 -6.14 -7.30 -10.91
CA ARG A 443 -5.92 -8.72 -10.60
C ARG A 443 -7.11 -9.35 -9.90
N CYS A 444 -7.71 -8.64 -8.94
CA CYS A 444 -8.93 -9.11 -8.27
C CYS A 444 -10.08 -9.30 -9.27
N VAL A 445 -10.24 -8.41 -10.26
CA VAL A 445 -11.26 -8.55 -11.32
C VAL A 445 -10.99 -9.79 -12.18
N VAL A 446 -9.74 -10.01 -12.60
CA VAL A 446 -9.36 -11.18 -13.42
C VAL A 446 -9.64 -12.47 -12.66
N LEU A 447 -9.21 -12.56 -11.39
CA LEU A 447 -9.46 -13.75 -10.56
C LEU A 447 -10.95 -13.96 -10.26
N ALA A 448 -11.72 -12.88 -10.07
CA ALA A 448 -13.16 -12.98 -9.88
C ALA A 448 -13.87 -13.49 -11.16
N GLN A 449 -13.39 -13.10 -12.34
CA GLN A 449 -13.89 -13.66 -13.61
C GLN A 449 -13.60 -15.16 -13.72
N GLU A 450 -12.37 -15.59 -13.45
CA GLU A 450 -11.96 -17.00 -13.46
C GLU A 450 -12.77 -17.84 -12.44
N LEU A 451 -12.98 -17.29 -11.24
CA LEU A 451 -13.80 -17.93 -10.21
C LEU A 451 -15.27 -18.03 -10.63
N SER A 452 -15.81 -17.03 -11.32
CA SER A 452 -17.20 -17.03 -11.79
C SER A 452 -17.47 -18.04 -12.90
N GLU A 453 -16.46 -18.43 -13.68
CA GLU A 453 -16.55 -19.49 -14.68
C GLU A 453 -16.65 -20.86 -14.00
N SER A 454 -15.97 -21.06 -12.87
CA SER A 454 -16.01 -22.29 -12.08
C SER A 454 -17.21 -22.34 -11.12
N LYS A 455 -17.67 -21.19 -10.61
CA LYS A 455 -18.76 -21.07 -9.63
C LYS A 455 -19.79 -20.04 -10.10
N LYS A 456 -21.04 -20.48 -10.32
CA LYS A 456 -22.11 -19.62 -10.86
C LYS A 456 -22.61 -18.54 -9.88
N ASP A 457 -22.45 -18.71 -8.56
CA ASP A 457 -22.96 -17.82 -7.50
C ASP A 457 -21.84 -17.15 -6.71
N LEU A 458 -20.89 -16.55 -7.39
CA LEU A 458 -19.87 -15.74 -6.72
C LEU A 458 -20.51 -14.44 -6.22
N SER A 459 -20.56 -14.24 -4.91
CA SER A 459 -21.05 -13.02 -4.28
C SER A 459 -20.05 -12.46 -3.27
N MET A 460 -20.12 -11.15 -3.02
CA MET A 460 -19.30 -10.45 -2.06
C MET A 460 -20.20 -9.59 -1.17
N ASN A 461 -20.01 -9.71 0.14
CA ASN A 461 -20.65 -8.85 1.11
C ASN A 461 -19.89 -7.53 1.22
N VAL A 462 -20.56 -6.45 0.95
CA VAL A 462 -20.02 -5.09 1.02
C VAL A 462 -20.68 -4.36 2.16
N VAL A 463 -19.91 -3.80 3.05
CA VAL A 463 -20.41 -2.96 4.13
C VAL A 463 -20.78 -1.61 3.52
N GLY A 464 -22.10 -1.35 3.40
CA GLY A 464 -22.65 -0.03 3.09
C GLY A 464 -22.71 0.84 4.35
N ALA A 465 -23.24 2.06 4.22
CA ALA A 465 -23.39 2.96 5.37
C ALA A 465 -24.27 2.33 6.47
N ASN A 466 -25.39 1.68 6.11
CA ASN A 466 -26.37 1.17 7.07
C ASN A 466 -26.72 -0.31 6.90
N LEU A 467 -26.29 -0.94 5.81
CA LEU A 467 -26.64 -2.32 5.48
C LEU A 467 -25.44 -3.04 4.84
N VAL A 468 -25.39 -4.34 5.05
CA VAL A 468 -24.48 -5.22 4.31
C VAL A 468 -25.17 -5.60 2.99
N GLU A 469 -24.68 -5.06 1.89
CA GLU A 469 -25.17 -5.40 0.55
C GLU A 469 -24.43 -6.65 0.03
N GLU A 470 -25.18 -7.66 -0.42
CA GLU A 470 -24.62 -8.79 -1.15
C GLU A 470 -24.62 -8.46 -2.64
N ILE A 471 -23.42 -8.33 -3.22
CA ILE A 471 -23.26 -8.06 -4.65
C ILE A 471 -22.84 -9.35 -5.36
N LYS A 472 -23.67 -9.80 -6.31
CA LYS A 472 -23.38 -10.98 -7.12
C LYS A 472 -22.52 -10.58 -8.32
N TRP A 473 -21.50 -11.39 -8.62
CA TRP A 473 -20.65 -11.14 -9.79
C TRP A 473 -21.41 -11.17 -11.10
N ASN A 474 -22.46 -12.01 -11.18
CA ASN A 474 -23.33 -12.11 -12.35
C ASN A 474 -24.01 -10.78 -12.73
N ASP A 475 -24.25 -9.89 -11.76
CA ASP A 475 -24.86 -8.58 -12.00
C ASP A 475 -23.85 -7.56 -12.54
N ILE A 476 -22.57 -7.84 -12.39
CA ILE A 476 -21.49 -6.96 -12.83
C ILE A 476 -21.17 -7.19 -14.31
N LYS A 477 -20.84 -8.43 -14.72
CA LYS A 477 -20.51 -8.90 -16.11
C LYS A 477 -19.97 -7.81 -17.04
N VAL A 478 -18.89 -7.14 -16.63
CA VAL A 478 -18.24 -6.10 -17.44
C VAL A 478 -17.06 -6.72 -18.16
N GLY A 479 -16.98 -6.57 -19.49
CA GLY A 479 -15.86 -7.07 -20.29
C GLY A 479 -14.55 -6.33 -19.98
N LYS A 480 -13.39 -6.98 -20.18
CA LYS A 480 -12.05 -6.44 -19.86
C LYS A 480 -11.79 -5.02 -20.42
N ASN A 481 -12.38 -4.65 -21.55
CA ASN A 481 -12.15 -3.35 -22.21
C ASN A 481 -13.30 -2.35 -21.99
N GLN A 482 -14.27 -2.65 -21.14
CA GLN A 482 -15.46 -1.82 -20.93
C GLN A 482 -15.33 -0.90 -19.71
N PHE A 483 -14.30 -1.06 -18.91
CA PHE A 483 -14.05 -0.23 -17.74
C PHE A 483 -12.57 0.13 -17.61
N ILE A 484 -12.32 1.24 -16.93
CA ILE A 484 -11.00 1.71 -16.53
C ILE A 484 -11.07 1.90 -15.03
N LEU A 485 -10.13 1.30 -14.31
CA LEU A 485 -9.99 1.54 -12.88
C LEU A 485 -9.22 2.84 -12.67
N GLN A 486 -9.77 3.73 -11.87
CA GLN A 486 -9.15 4.98 -11.47
C GLN A 486 -9.18 5.10 -9.95
N LEU A 487 -8.12 5.65 -9.40
CA LEU A 487 -8.07 5.98 -7.98
C LEU A 487 -8.63 7.36 -7.74
N TYR A 488 -9.44 7.44 -6.71
CA TYR A 488 -9.76 8.70 -6.07
C TYR A 488 -9.12 8.72 -4.69
N PRO A 489 -8.47 9.80 -4.29
CA PRO A 489 -8.05 9.95 -2.91
C PRO A 489 -9.28 9.74 -2.02
N ALA A 490 -9.14 8.95 -0.98
CA ALA A 490 -10.25 8.55 -0.13
C ALA A 490 -11.01 9.76 0.46
N SER A 491 -10.32 10.86 0.65
CA SER A 491 -10.89 12.15 0.99
C SER A 491 -9.85 13.25 0.79
N LEU A 492 -10.24 14.38 0.21
CA LEU A 492 -9.48 15.64 0.25
C LEU A 492 -9.53 16.29 1.64
N LEU A 493 -10.32 15.70 2.55
CA LEU A 493 -10.50 16.20 3.90
C LEU A 493 -9.42 15.59 4.82
N PRO A 494 -8.95 16.34 5.82
CA PRO A 494 -8.04 15.83 6.82
C PRO A 494 -8.62 14.58 7.53
N THR A 495 -7.76 13.62 7.84
CA THR A 495 -8.17 12.40 8.56
C THR A 495 -8.45 12.62 10.03
N GLN A 496 -7.95 13.73 10.60
CA GLN A 496 -8.26 14.09 11.99
C GLN A 496 -9.64 14.76 12.08
N PRO A 497 -10.48 14.40 13.06
CA PRO A 497 -11.84 14.93 13.21
C PRO A 497 -11.89 16.46 13.27
N SER A 498 -10.97 17.08 14.03
CA SER A 498 -10.90 18.54 14.15
C SER A 498 -10.53 19.25 12.84
N GLY A 499 -9.56 18.71 12.12
CA GLY A 499 -9.15 19.23 10.81
C GLY A 499 -10.24 19.04 9.75
N ARG A 500 -10.96 17.92 9.79
CA ARG A 500 -12.08 17.63 8.90
C ARG A 500 -13.22 18.62 9.12
N LEU A 501 -13.61 18.83 10.39
CA LEU A 501 -14.64 19.81 10.76
C LEU A 501 -14.26 21.21 10.27
N GLN A 502 -13.03 21.65 10.51
CA GLN A 502 -12.58 22.98 10.07
C GLN A 502 -12.63 23.11 8.54
N ARG A 503 -12.17 22.08 7.81
CA ARG A 503 -12.18 22.12 6.33
C ARG A 503 -13.59 22.13 5.76
N VAL A 504 -14.49 21.34 6.33
CA VAL A 504 -15.91 21.36 5.93
C VAL A 504 -16.56 22.70 6.22
N GLN A 505 -16.26 23.34 7.36
CA GLN A 505 -16.71 24.69 7.67
C GLN A 505 -16.18 25.74 6.67
N GLU A 506 -14.90 25.68 6.29
CA GLU A 506 -14.32 26.54 5.26
C GLU A 506 -15.04 26.40 3.90
N LEU A 507 -15.34 25.14 3.49
CA LEU A 507 -16.07 24.86 2.25
C LEU A 507 -17.53 25.33 2.30
N LEU A 508 -18.17 25.22 3.44
CA LEU A 508 -19.54 25.71 3.66
C LEU A 508 -19.58 27.24 3.63
N GLN A 509 -18.65 27.93 4.31
CA GLN A 509 -18.54 29.38 4.34
C GLN A 509 -18.21 29.96 2.97
N SER A 510 -17.42 29.27 2.15
CA SER A 510 -17.11 29.67 0.77
C SER A 510 -18.28 29.43 -0.20
N GLY A 511 -19.38 28.82 0.23
CA GLY A 511 -20.54 28.51 -0.61
C GLY A 511 -20.31 27.40 -1.64
N LEU A 512 -19.21 26.66 -1.54
CA LEU A 512 -18.87 25.55 -2.45
C LEU A 512 -19.73 24.31 -2.21
N ILE A 513 -20.24 24.13 -1.00
CA ILE A 513 -21.08 22.98 -0.62
C ILE A 513 -22.34 23.44 0.13
N ASN A 514 -23.40 22.67 -0.03
CA ASN A 514 -24.63 22.87 0.70
C ASN A 514 -24.54 22.29 2.13
N PRO A 515 -25.37 22.76 3.10
CA PRO A 515 -25.38 22.25 4.46
C PRO A 515 -25.57 20.72 4.55
N ILE A 516 -26.41 20.15 3.68
CA ILE A 516 -26.66 18.70 3.60
C ILE A 516 -25.39 17.96 3.18
N THR A 517 -24.71 18.44 2.12
CA THR A 517 -23.44 17.87 1.68
C THR A 517 -22.34 18.08 2.72
N ALA A 518 -22.34 19.20 3.44
CA ALA A 518 -21.39 19.44 4.52
C ALA A 518 -21.54 18.43 5.65
N LYS A 519 -22.76 18.11 6.07
CA LYS A 519 -23.04 17.09 7.07
C LYS A 519 -22.55 15.72 6.59
N SER A 520 -22.86 15.30 5.36
CA SER A 520 -22.43 14.00 4.82
C SER A 520 -20.90 13.85 4.67
N LEU A 521 -20.17 14.96 4.55
CA LEU A 521 -18.73 14.97 4.50
C LEU A 521 -18.05 14.85 5.87
N LEU A 522 -18.77 15.07 6.97
CA LEU A 522 -18.22 14.93 8.32
C LEU A 522 -17.95 13.47 8.70
N ASP A 523 -18.80 12.52 8.23
CA ASP A 523 -18.59 11.07 8.40
C ASP A 523 -18.41 10.69 9.89
N PHE A 524 -19.28 11.24 10.75
CA PHE A 524 -19.33 10.89 12.18
C PHE A 524 -20.53 10.00 12.42
N PRO A 525 -20.38 8.83 13.06
CA PRO A 525 -21.47 7.88 13.28
C PRO A 525 -22.69 8.49 13.99
N ASP A 526 -22.44 9.34 14.99
CA ASP A 526 -23.50 10.03 15.74
C ASP A 526 -24.29 11.04 14.89
N VAL A 527 -23.65 11.57 13.82
CA VAL A 527 -24.28 12.51 12.88
C VAL A 527 -25.01 11.76 11.78
N GLU A 528 -24.53 10.57 11.41
CA GLU A 528 -25.20 9.71 10.40
C GLU A 528 -26.58 9.27 10.89
N ASP A 529 -26.73 8.78 12.11
CA ASP A 529 -28.03 8.38 12.68
C ASP A 529 -29.05 9.54 12.71
N ALA A 530 -28.57 10.76 13.02
CA ALA A 530 -29.42 11.95 12.99
C ALA A 530 -29.79 12.36 11.55
N MET A 531 -28.88 12.17 10.61
CA MET A 531 -29.09 12.49 9.19
C MET A 531 -29.97 11.48 8.47
N ASP A 532 -29.94 10.21 8.86
CA ASP A 532 -30.77 9.18 8.23
C ASP A 532 -32.25 9.51 8.37
N ASN A 533 -32.65 10.09 9.49
CA ASN A 533 -34.03 10.57 9.67
C ASN A 533 -34.33 11.84 8.84
N GLU A 534 -33.37 12.79 8.71
CA GLU A 534 -33.55 14.00 7.89
C GLU A 534 -33.49 13.70 6.38
N LEU A 535 -32.72 12.70 5.98
CA LEU A 535 -32.53 12.32 4.58
C LEU A 535 -33.39 11.12 4.16
N ALA A 536 -34.17 10.53 5.07
CA ALA A 536 -35.00 9.36 4.78
C ALA A 536 -35.88 9.58 3.55
N GLU A 537 -36.58 10.73 3.48
CA GLU A 537 -37.40 11.09 2.32
C GLU A 537 -36.56 11.22 1.04
N TYR A 538 -35.39 11.86 1.11
CA TYR A 538 -34.48 12.03 -0.04
C TYR A 538 -33.94 10.68 -0.52
N ASN A 539 -33.55 9.81 0.40
CA ASN A 539 -33.02 8.49 0.11
C ASN A 539 -34.09 7.58 -0.48
N ASP A 540 -35.30 7.61 0.06
CA ASP A 540 -36.43 6.81 -0.41
C ASP A 540 -36.87 7.21 -1.82
N ILE A 541 -36.98 8.52 -2.11
CA ILE A 541 -37.26 9.01 -3.46
C ILE A 541 -36.21 8.56 -4.45
N ASN A 542 -34.91 8.69 -4.11
CA ASN A 542 -33.85 8.23 -4.97
C ASN A 542 -33.85 6.71 -5.19
N ALA A 543 -34.12 5.93 -4.14
CA ALA A 543 -34.24 4.47 -4.22
C ALA A 543 -35.40 4.06 -5.13
N THR A 544 -36.55 4.72 -5.02
CA THR A 544 -37.72 4.49 -5.91
C THR A 544 -37.39 4.81 -7.37
N LEU A 545 -36.71 5.95 -7.63
CA LEU A 545 -36.31 6.32 -8.99
C LEU A 545 -35.23 5.36 -9.55
N GLU A 546 -34.30 4.88 -8.75
CA GLU A 546 -33.31 3.87 -9.16
C GLU A 546 -33.97 2.51 -9.42
N TYR A 547 -34.91 2.10 -8.56
CA TYR A 547 -35.69 0.87 -8.77
C TYR A 547 -36.46 0.90 -10.10
N MET A 548 -37.15 2.00 -10.42
CA MET A 548 -37.84 2.16 -11.72
C MET A 548 -36.90 2.00 -12.90
N LEU A 549 -35.67 2.51 -12.82
CA LEU A 549 -34.67 2.35 -13.89
C LEU A 549 -34.10 0.93 -14.01
N GLU A 550 -33.94 0.24 -12.87
CA GLU A 550 -33.38 -1.12 -12.87
C GLU A 550 -34.41 -2.17 -13.33
N THR A 551 -35.63 -2.08 -12.83
CA THR A 551 -36.70 -3.06 -13.11
C THR A 551 -37.50 -2.73 -14.36
N LYS A 552 -37.48 -1.46 -14.82
CA LYS A 552 -38.33 -0.90 -15.86
C LYS A 552 -39.82 -0.96 -15.48
N GLU A 553 -40.13 -1.12 -14.21
CA GLU A 553 -41.47 -1.08 -13.68
C GLU A 553 -41.76 0.27 -13.06
N TYR A 554 -42.95 0.82 -13.34
CA TYR A 554 -43.38 2.09 -12.79
C TYR A 554 -43.80 1.96 -11.34
N SER A 555 -43.24 2.80 -10.46
CA SER A 555 -43.67 2.98 -9.06
C SER A 555 -44.18 4.42 -8.90
N ALA A 556 -45.45 4.55 -8.43
CA ALA A 556 -46.04 5.87 -8.19
C ALA A 556 -45.48 6.50 -6.92
N PRO A 557 -45.43 7.84 -6.81
CA PRO A 557 -45.05 8.51 -5.57
C PRO A 557 -46.07 8.24 -4.47
N GLU A 558 -45.59 7.89 -3.28
CA GLU A 558 -46.46 7.61 -2.15
C GLU A 558 -47.02 8.90 -1.54
N PRO A 559 -48.27 8.87 -1.00
CA PRO A 559 -48.88 10.06 -0.43
C PRO A 559 -48.16 10.68 0.78
N PHE A 560 -47.25 9.90 1.40
CA PHE A 560 -46.47 10.32 2.56
C PHE A 560 -45.13 10.98 2.16
N MET A 561 -44.71 10.86 0.91
CA MET A 561 -43.54 11.55 0.37
C MET A 561 -43.85 13.02 0.18
N ASN A 562 -42.86 13.90 0.39
CA ASN A 562 -43.01 15.32 0.07
C ASN A 562 -43.05 15.49 -1.46
N PRO A 563 -44.21 15.88 -2.04
CA PRO A 563 -44.36 15.88 -3.49
C PRO A 563 -43.51 16.97 -4.19
N GLU A 564 -43.23 18.09 -3.54
CA GLU A 564 -42.34 19.13 -4.10
C GLU A 564 -40.89 18.63 -4.20
N LEU A 565 -40.45 17.88 -3.17
CA LEU A 565 -39.14 17.24 -3.16
C LEU A 565 -39.05 16.15 -4.23
N CYS A 566 -40.11 15.33 -4.40
CA CYS A 566 -40.23 14.34 -5.47
C CYS A 566 -40.03 14.96 -6.85
N ILE A 567 -40.73 16.09 -7.13
CA ILE A 567 -40.61 16.80 -8.41
C ILE A 567 -39.20 17.31 -8.62
N THR A 568 -38.56 17.89 -7.60
CA THR A 568 -37.22 18.47 -7.70
C THR A 568 -36.16 17.40 -7.96
N ILE A 569 -36.21 16.31 -7.22
CA ILE A 569 -35.26 15.19 -7.37
C ILE A 569 -35.49 14.48 -8.71
N ALA A 570 -36.74 14.17 -9.06
CA ALA A 570 -37.04 13.49 -10.31
C ALA A 570 -36.67 14.32 -11.53
N LYS A 571 -36.89 15.64 -11.55
CA LYS A 571 -36.38 16.56 -12.61
C LYS A 571 -34.86 16.52 -12.72
N SER A 572 -34.16 16.56 -11.60
CA SER A 572 -32.69 16.49 -11.58
C SER A 572 -32.19 15.15 -12.15
N GLN A 573 -32.80 14.03 -11.74
CA GLN A 573 -32.45 12.70 -12.24
C GLN A 573 -32.84 12.54 -13.71
N TYR A 574 -34.00 13.02 -14.15
CA TYR A 574 -34.40 13.06 -15.56
C TYR A 574 -33.38 13.79 -16.44
N LEU A 575 -32.94 14.98 -16.04
CA LEU A 575 -31.94 15.75 -16.79
C LEU A 575 -30.58 15.02 -16.86
N ARG A 576 -30.18 14.41 -15.76
CA ARG A 576 -28.98 13.55 -15.72
C ARG A 576 -29.12 12.33 -16.64
N ALA A 577 -30.25 11.64 -16.60
CA ALA A 577 -30.54 10.48 -17.44
C ALA A 577 -30.55 10.86 -18.92
N LYS A 578 -31.18 11.99 -19.26
CA LYS A 578 -31.18 12.53 -20.62
C LYS A 578 -29.78 12.87 -21.15
N THR A 579 -28.94 13.50 -20.30
CA THR A 579 -27.53 13.79 -20.64
C THR A 579 -26.73 12.50 -20.87
N LYS A 580 -27.05 11.44 -20.16
CA LYS A 580 -26.44 10.12 -20.26
C LYS A 580 -27.02 9.25 -21.37
N LYS A 581 -27.93 9.77 -22.20
CA LYS A 581 -28.57 9.05 -23.32
C LYS A 581 -29.23 7.73 -22.89
N VAL A 582 -30.02 7.78 -21.83
CA VAL A 582 -30.87 6.67 -21.39
C VAL A 582 -31.98 6.48 -22.39
N ASP A 583 -32.51 5.27 -22.54
CA ASP A 583 -33.59 4.94 -23.47
C ASP A 583 -34.85 5.80 -23.21
N GLU A 584 -35.57 6.18 -24.26
CA GLU A 584 -36.74 7.06 -24.17
C GLU A 584 -37.86 6.43 -23.30
N SER A 585 -38.00 5.09 -23.35
CA SER A 585 -38.92 4.36 -22.46
C SER A 585 -38.67 4.57 -21.00
N ASP A 586 -37.40 4.66 -20.60
CA ASP A 586 -37.01 4.85 -19.21
C ASP A 586 -37.14 6.33 -18.79
N LEU A 587 -36.95 7.26 -19.72
CA LEU A 587 -37.25 8.68 -19.52
C LEU A 587 -38.74 8.96 -19.33
N GLU A 588 -39.61 8.17 -19.98
CA GLU A 588 -41.06 8.27 -19.81
C GLU A 588 -41.53 7.92 -18.37
N LEU A 589 -40.85 6.97 -17.72
CA LEU A 589 -41.13 6.64 -16.33
C LEU A 589 -40.92 7.85 -15.39
N PHE A 590 -39.86 8.62 -15.64
CA PHE A 590 -39.61 9.85 -14.87
C PHE A 590 -40.66 10.93 -15.13
N ARG A 591 -41.09 11.10 -16.39
CA ARG A 591 -42.13 12.08 -16.74
C ARG A 591 -43.43 11.77 -16.02
N ARG A 592 -43.84 10.49 -16.05
CA ARG A 592 -45.02 10.02 -15.36
C ARG A 592 -44.95 10.20 -13.85
N PHE A 593 -43.77 9.90 -13.25
CA PHE A 593 -43.56 10.13 -11.82
C PHE A 593 -43.65 11.61 -11.47
N ILE A 594 -43.11 12.51 -12.31
CA ILE A 594 -43.19 13.97 -12.12
C ILE A 594 -44.64 14.46 -12.26
N GLU A 595 -45.41 13.93 -13.22
CA GLU A 595 -46.80 14.27 -13.41
C GLU A 595 -47.69 13.82 -12.24
N ASP A 596 -47.50 12.59 -11.75
CA ASP A 596 -48.23 12.06 -10.60
C ASP A 596 -47.88 12.82 -9.30
N ALA A 597 -46.58 13.17 -9.10
CA ALA A 597 -46.19 14.03 -7.98
C ALA A 597 -46.78 15.43 -8.08
N ALA A 598 -46.87 16.02 -9.28
CA ALA A 598 -47.50 17.32 -9.51
C ALA A 598 -49.03 17.26 -9.26
N ALA A 599 -49.67 16.15 -9.61
CA ALA A 599 -51.09 15.93 -9.28
C ALA A 599 -51.34 15.85 -7.77
N LEU A 600 -50.42 15.24 -7.00
CA LEU A 600 -50.48 15.23 -5.54
C LEU A 600 -50.37 16.66 -4.95
N VAL A 601 -49.51 17.52 -5.50
CA VAL A 601 -49.39 18.94 -5.10
C VAL A 601 -50.72 19.68 -5.35
N GLN A 602 -51.33 19.48 -6.52
CA GLN A 602 -52.59 20.13 -6.86
C GLN A 602 -53.74 19.68 -5.98
N ASN A 603 -53.78 18.38 -5.63
CA ASN A 603 -54.81 17.83 -4.73
C ASN A 603 -54.63 18.23 -3.28
N ALA A 604 -53.44 18.59 -2.84
CA ALA A 604 -53.10 19.08 -1.50
C ALA A 604 -53.40 20.58 -1.32
N MET A 605 -53.56 21.35 -2.40
CA MET A 605 -54.01 22.74 -2.29
C MET A 605 -55.46 22.82 -1.88
N PRO A 606 -55.85 23.59 -0.82
CA PRO A 606 -57.25 23.78 -0.47
C PRO A 606 -57.99 24.38 -1.68
N GLN A 607 -59.01 23.70 -2.17
CA GLN A 607 -59.91 24.29 -3.15
C GLN A 607 -60.48 25.55 -2.52
N GLU A 608 -60.19 26.73 -3.09
CA GLU A 608 -60.90 27.92 -2.75
C GLU A 608 -62.42 27.65 -2.93
N PRO A 609 -63.24 27.92 -1.91
CA PRO A 609 -64.69 27.73 -2.05
C PRO A 609 -65.18 28.63 -3.18
N ALA A 610 -65.86 28.01 -4.15
CA ALA A 610 -66.48 28.73 -5.27
C ALA A 610 -67.28 29.91 -4.73
N PRO A 611 -67.18 31.12 -5.32
CA PRO A 611 -67.94 32.26 -4.87
C PRO A 611 -69.41 32.03 -5.00
N PRO A 612 -70.28 32.36 -4.00
CA PRO A 612 -71.73 32.19 -4.11
C PRO A 612 -72.28 33.09 -5.22
N MET A 613 -72.98 32.45 -6.15
CA MET A 613 -73.73 33.16 -7.18
C MET A 613 -74.89 33.94 -6.52
N GLY A 614 -74.91 35.25 -6.74
CA GLY A 614 -76.13 36.05 -6.73
C GLY A 614 -76.34 36.98 -5.58
N ALA A 615 -75.92 38.23 -5.72
CA ALA A 615 -76.74 39.41 -5.32
C ALA A 615 -76.29 40.61 -6.12
N MET A 616 -77.26 41.27 -6.75
CA MET A 616 -77.13 42.47 -7.59
C MET A 616 -76.61 43.69 -6.83
N PRO A 617 -76.09 44.70 -7.52
CA PRO A 617 -75.38 45.82 -6.94
C PRO A 617 -76.31 46.88 -6.36
N GLN A 618 -75.96 47.41 -5.21
CA GLN A 618 -76.47 48.71 -4.73
C GLN A 618 -75.35 49.75 -4.78
N GLU A 619 -75.65 50.79 -5.57
CA GLU A 619 -74.91 52.08 -5.54
C GLU A 619 -74.94 52.69 -4.15
N SER A 620 -73.84 53.27 -3.72
CA SER A 620 -73.80 54.55 -2.97
C SER A 620 -72.37 55.03 -2.79
N SER A 621 -72.11 56.11 -3.47
CA SER A 621 -71.44 57.37 -3.12
C SER A 621 -70.12 57.38 -2.29
N PRO A 622 -69.26 58.35 -2.57
CA PRO A 622 -67.89 58.42 -2.20
C PRO A 622 -67.62 59.18 -0.92
N MET A 623 -66.70 58.78 -0.11
CA MET A 623 -66.08 59.70 0.86
C MET A 623 -64.64 59.34 1.22
N ALA A 624 -63.85 60.35 1.06
CA ALA A 624 -62.73 60.82 1.87
C ALA A 624 -61.41 60.01 1.91
N VAL A 625 -60.44 60.66 1.32
CA VAL A 625 -59.01 60.55 1.54
C VAL A 625 -58.66 61.06 2.94
N PRO A 626 -57.76 60.48 3.69
CA PRO A 626 -56.88 61.15 4.56
C PRO A 626 -55.40 60.99 4.14
N GLU A 627 -54.87 62.10 3.79
CA GLU A 627 -53.61 62.79 4.16
C GLU A 627 -52.40 61.90 4.54
N ALA A 628 -51.35 62.20 3.76
CA ALA A 628 -49.97 61.83 4.01
C ALA A 628 -49.44 62.52 5.29
N LEU A 629 -48.65 61.83 6.07
CA LEU A 629 -47.74 62.44 7.04
C LEU A 629 -46.30 62.08 6.70
N PRO A 630 -45.34 62.95 7.02
CA PRO A 630 -44.03 62.97 6.34
C PRO A 630 -42.96 62.18 7.00
N MET A 631 -41.96 61.83 6.16
CA MET A 631 -40.64 61.36 6.57
C MET A 631 -39.92 62.38 7.46
N SER A 632 -39.33 61.95 8.53
CA SER A 632 -38.07 62.49 9.04
C SER A 632 -37.30 61.47 9.89
N ASP A 633 -36.05 61.26 9.47
CA ASP A 633 -34.86 61.12 10.28
C ASP A 633 -34.81 60.05 11.39
N LEU A 634 -33.94 59.04 11.20
CA LEU A 634 -32.92 58.76 12.21
C LEU A 634 -31.90 57.75 11.68
N ILE A 635 -30.75 58.29 11.29
CA ILE A 635 -29.47 57.56 11.28
C ILE A 635 -28.91 57.67 12.70
N PRO A 636 -28.32 56.64 13.26
CA PRO A 636 -27.11 56.85 14.03
C PRO A 636 -25.92 56.07 13.45
N GLN A 637 -24.86 56.82 13.27
CA GLN A 637 -23.48 56.35 13.25
C GLN A 637 -23.12 55.68 14.58
N VAL A 638 -22.40 54.59 14.54
CA VAL A 638 -20.99 54.36 14.94
C VAL A 638 -20.57 52.99 14.42
#